data_fc92b0a5707f5ed2287000928c5e2888
#
_entry.id   fc92b0a5707f5ed2287000928c5e2888
#
_cell.length_a   1.000
_cell.length_b   1.000
_cell.length_c   1.000
_cell.angle_alpha   90.00
_cell.angle_beta   90.00
_cell.angle_gamma   90.00
#
_symmetry.space_group_name_H-M   'P 1'
#
loop_
_entity.id
_entity.type
_entity.pdbx_description
1 polymer ?
#
loop_
_entity_poly.entity_id
_entity_poly.type
_entity_poly.pdbx_seq_one_letter_code
_entity_poly.pdbx_strand_id
1 'polypeptide(L)'
;MISRRLKVALAVTLFLAFSSGLAWAQMASKMDADSAAIKQCVAAWEDAWNRHDAHATAGAYVEDGEFSSTTGVPSHGSKELEAHYNEIFTTFLKDAHRTDTVRSIRFLTPEIASVDIDWQMTGARTRDGKDAPNRKGLLTWVVTKQHSGQWMITIYHESAF
;
A
#
# COMPACT_ATOMS: atom_id res chain seq x y z
N MET A 1 17.14 57.65 -9.79
CA MET A 1 15.96 57.51 -8.86
C MET A 1 15.03 56.43 -9.42
N ILE A 2 14.98 55.22 -8.82
CA ILE A 2 14.04 54.17 -9.20
C ILE A 2 12.66 54.56 -8.69
N SER A 3 11.64 54.60 -9.58
CA SER A 3 10.31 55.10 -9.23
C SER A 3 9.65 54.21 -8.16
N ARG A 4 8.86 54.84 -7.28
CA ARG A 4 8.15 54.17 -6.18
C ARG A 4 7.27 52.99 -6.67
N ARG A 5 6.74 53.09 -7.90
CA ARG A 5 5.95 52.05 -8.56
C ARG A 5 6.79 50.81 -8.93
N LEU A 6 8.04 51.02 -9.33
CA LEU A 6 8.95 49.90 -9.68
C LEU A 6 9.39 49.10 -8.43
N LYS A 7 9.58 49.79 -7.28
CA LYS A 7 9.91 49.13 -6.00
C LYS A 7 8.75 48.30 -5.46
N VAL A 8 7.50 48.75 -5.63
CA VAL A 8 6.30 48.00 -5.22
C VAL A 8 6.09 46.76 -6.12
N ALA A 9 6.26 46.89 -7.44
CA ALA A 9 6.15 45.80 -8.38
C ALA A 9 7.22 44.71 -8.08
N LEU A 10 8.45 45.10 -7.77
CA LEU A 10 9.53 44.14 -7.46
C LEU A 10 9.28 43.40 -6.13
N ALA A 11 8.73 44.09 -5.12
CA ALA A 11 8.39 43.48 -3.82
C ALA A 11 7.24 42.47 -3.94
N VAL A 12 6.22 42.75 -4.75
CA VAL A 12 5.08 41.86 -4.98
C VAL A 12 5.51 40.61 -5.75
N THR A 13 6.37 40.74 -6.77
CA THR A 13 6.90 39.58 -7.51
C THR A 13 7.79 38.71 -6.64
N LEU A 14 8.59 39.27 -5.74
CA LEU A 14 9.43 38.48 -4.83
C LEU A 14 8.58 37.75 -3.79
N PHE A 15 7.50 38.36 -3.30
CA PHE A 15 6.60 37.73 -2.32
C PHE A 15 5.79 36.57 -2.92
N LEU A 16 5.34 36.67 -4.16
CA LEU A 16 4.65 35.59 -4.89
C LEU A 16 5.56 34.41 -5.21
N ALA A 17 6.83 34.67 -5.52
CA ALA A 17 7.82 33.61 -5.77
C ALA A 17 8.19 32.86 -4.48
N PHE A 18 8.22 33.54 -3.34
CA PHE A 18 8.55 32.93 -2.04
C PHE A 18 7.39 32.07 -1.51
N SER A 19 6.13 32.49 -1.71
CA SER A 19 4.95 31.73 -1.29
C SER A 19 4.75 30.45 -2.12
N SER A 20 5.07 30.46 -3.41
CA SER A 20 5.01 29.25 -4.24
C SER A 20 6.08 28.22 -3.86
N GLY A 21 7.31 28.65 -3.53
CA GLY A 21 8.36 27.73 -3.07
C GLY A 21 8.03 26.99 -1.78
N LEU A 22 7.40 27.69 -0.82
CA LEU A 22 6.95 27.09 0.45
C LEU A 22 5.83 26.07 0.23
N ALA A 23 4.87 26.34 -0.66
CA ALA A 23 3.78 25.42 -0.97
C ALA A 23 4.29 24.13 -1.63
N TRP A 24 5.25 24.21 -2.54
CA TRP A 24 5.90 23.04 -3.16
C TRP A 24 6.68 22.22 -2.14
N ALA A 25 7.43 22.84 -1.25
CA ALA A 25 8.18 22.16 -0.19
C ALA A 25 7.24 21.43 0.79
N GLN A 26 6.11 22.03 1.17
CA GLN A 26 5.10 21.40 2.00
C GLN A 26 4.43 20.20 1.32
N MET A 27 4.11 20.32 0.02
CA MET A 27 3.52 19.22 -0.75
C MET A 27 4.50 18.05 -0.89
N ALA A 28 5.77 18.29 -1.18
CA ALA A 28 6.80 17.26 -1.24
C ALA A 28 6.97 16.56 0.11
N SER A 29 7.07 17.29 1.22
CA SER A 29 7.16 16.74 2.57
C SER A 29 5.94 15.88 2.95
N LYS A 30 4.72 16.29 2.54
CA LYS A 30 3.51 15.51 2.75
C LYS A 30 3.54 14.19 1.96
N MET A 31 3.96 14.24 0.71
CA MET A 31 4.08 13.04 -0.14
C MET A 31 5.13 12.05 0.40
N ASP A 32 6.25 12.55 0.94
CA ASP A 32 7.27 11.72 1.58
C ASP A 32 6.72 11.03 2.85
N ALA A 33 5.98 11.77 3.67
CA ALA A 33 5.32 11.23 4.86
C ALA A 33 4.25 10.19 4.49
N ASP A 34 3.44 10.44 3.47
CA ASP A 34 2.44 9.50 2.97
C ASP A 34 3.10 8.24 2.37
N SER A 35 4.20 8.39 1.64
CA SER A 35 4.97 7.26 1.13
C SER A 35 5.54 6.39 2.25
N ALA A 36 6.04 7.00 3.33
CA ALA A 36 6.51 6.28 4.51
C ALA A 36 5.36 5.53 5.20
N ALA A 37 4.19 6.15 5.34
CA ALA A 37 3.00 5.53 5.94
C ALA A 37 2.49 4.35 5.10
N ILE A 38 2.51 4.45 3.77
CA ILE A 38 2.16 3.33 2.88
C ILE A 38 3.14 2.16 3.05
N LYS A 39 4.45 2.43 3.10
CA LYS A 39 5.45 1.38 3.36
C LYS A 39 5.25 0.70 4.73
N GLN A 40 4.86 1.46 5.75
CA GLN A 40 4.50 0.89 7.05
C GLN A 40 3.24 0.03 6.97
N CYS A 41 2.23 0.41 6.17
CA CYS A 41 1.05 -0.41 5.91
C CYS A 41 1.43 -1.76 5.29
N VAL A 42 2.33 -1.76 4.28
CA VAL A 42 2.83 -3.00 3.66
C VAL A 42 3.56 -3.87 4.68
N ALA A 43 4.47 -3.30 5.46
CA ALA A 43 5.22 -4.05 6.47
C ALA A 43 4.32 -4.62 7.59
N ALA A 44 3.32 -3.87 8.03
CA ALA A 44 2.37 -4.33 9.04
C ALA A 44 1.48 -5.46 8.52
N TRP A 45 1.07 -5.40 7.25
CA TRP A 45 0.31 -6.47 6.61
C TRP A 45 1.16 -7.74 6.46
N GLU A 46 2.42 -7.61 5.96
CA GLU A 46 3.37 -8.73 5.86
C GLU A 46 3.61 -9.41 7.20
N ASP A 47 3.80 -8.62 8.27
CA ASP A 47 4.00 -9.13 9.63
C ASP A 47 2.75 -9.87 10.14
N ALA A 48 1.54 -9.35 9.93
CA ALA A 48 0.30 -10.02 10.28
C ALA A 48 0.12 -11.33 9.50
N TRP A 49 0.42 -11.31 8.19
CA TRP A 49 0.39 -12.47 7.31
C TRP A 49 1.36 -13.56 7.80
N ASN A 50 2.59 -13.20 8.14
CA ASN A 50 3.62 -14.12 8.62
C ASN A 50 3.36 -14.67 10.03
N ARG A 51 2.55 -13.98 10.83
CA ARG A 51 2.01 -14.54 12.08
C ARG A 51 0.78 -15.42 11.87
N HIS A 52 0.30 -15.56 10.63
CA HIS A 52 -0.95 -16.24 10.30
C HIS A 52 -2.17 -15.66 11.05
N ASP A 53 -2.16 -14.36 11.31
CA ASP A 53 -3.23 -13.62 11.95
C ASP A 53 -4.23 -13.15 10.90
N ALA A 54 -5.23 -13.98 10.64
CA ALA A 54 -6.25 -13.71 9.62
C ALA A 54 -7.03 -12.41 9.90
N HIS A 55 -7.34 -12.14 11.17
CA HIS A 55 -8.07 -10.93 11.58
C HIS A 55 -7.24 -9.67 11.31
N ALA A 56 -5.98 -9.64 11.74
CA ALA A 56 -5.09 -8.51 11.51
C ALA A 56 -4.77 -8.32 10.01
N THR A 57 -4.60 -9.43 9.25
CA THR A 57 -4.35 -9.38 7.81
C THR A 57 -5.55 -8.80 7.06
N ALA A 58 -6.77 -9.25 7.36
CA ALA A 58 -8.01 -8.69 6.79
C ALA A 58 -8.27 -7.25 7.27
N GLY A 59 -7.89 -6.91 8.49
CA GLY A 59 -8.03 -5.57 9.07
C GLY A 59 -7.20 -4.47 8.38
N ALA A 60 -6.25 -4.82 7.52
CA ALA A 60 -5.53 -3.86 6.68
C ALA A 60 -6.36 -3.35 5.49
N TYR A 61 -7.48 -3.99 5.19
CA TYR A 61 -8.37 -3.60 4.09
C TYR A 61 -9.46 -2.65 4.56
N VAL A 62 -9.95 -1.82 3.63
CA VAL A 62 -11.21 -1.08 3.84
C VAL A 62 -12.38 -2.06 3.95
N GLU A 63 -13.52 -1.62 4.51
CA GLU A 63 -14.68 -2.48 4.78
C GLU A 63 -15.19 -3.21 3.52
N ASP A 64 -15.16 -2.56 2.36
CA ASP A 64 -15.58 -3.07 1.05
C ASP A 64 -14.37 -3.43 0.15
N GLY A 65 -13.22 -3.72 0.73
CA GLY A 65 -11.99 -4.03 0.01
C GLY A 65 -12.11 -5.26 -0.88
N GLU A 66 -11.39 -5.23 -2.01
CA GLU A 66 -11.37 -6.31 -2.99
C GLU A 66 -10.03 -7.06 -2.96
N PHE A 67 -10.10 -8.37 -3.04
CA PHE A 67 -8.95 -9.27 -3.10
C PHE A 67 -9.05 -10.21 -4.28
N SER A 68 -7.98 -10.30 -5.06
CA SER A 68 -7.82 -11.28 -6.12
C SER A 68 -6.41 -11.86 -6.08
N SER A 69 -6.32 -13.13 -5.73
CA SER A 69 -5.04 -13.85 -5.70
C SER A 69 -4.76 -14.56 -7.02
N THR A 70 -3.60 -15.20 -7.09
CA THR A 70 -3.18 -16.05 -8.23
C THR A 70 -4.12 -17.22 -8.51
N THR A 71 -5.01 -17.58 -7.59
CA THR A 71 -6.04 -18.62 -7.79
C THR A 71 -7.26 -18.09 -8.53
N GLY A 72 -7.37 -16.76 -8.69
CA GLY A 72 -8.47 -16.12 -9.41
C GLY A 72 -9.81 -16.13 -8.69
N VAL A 73 -9.87 -16.61 -7.43
CA VAL A 73 -11.09 -16.54 -6.62
C VAL A 73 -11.12 -15.19 -5.91
N PRO A 74 -12.05 -14.29 -6.25
CA PRO A 74 -12.16 -13.01 -5.57
C PRO A 74 -12.79 -13.17 -4.19
N SER A 75 -12.41 -12.28 -3.26
CA SER A 75 -13.09 -12.09 -1.98
C SER A 75 -13.41 -10.62 -1.80
N HIS A 76 -14.56 -10.31 -1.23
CA HIS A 76 -15.04 -8.95 -1.06
C HIS A 76 -15.40 -8.67 0.40
N GLY A 77 -14.88 -7.56 0.89
CA GLY A 77 -15.14 -7.10 2.24
C GLY A 77 -14.39 -7.86 3.33
N SER A 78 -14.23 -7.22 4.48
CA SER A 78 -13.40 -7.69 5.58
C SER A 78 -13.79 -9.09 6.10
N LYS A 79 -15.08 -9.42 6.12
CA LYS A 79 -15.57 -10.72 6.62
C LYS A 79 -15.18 -11.89 5.73
N GLU A 80 -15.32 -11.74 4.39
CA GLU A 80 -14.91 -12.79 3.45
C GLU A 80 -13.38 -12.92 3.42
N LEU A 81 -12.67 -11.79 3.51
CA LEU A 81 -11.22 -11.76 3.58
C LEU A 81 -10.68 -12.48 4.82
N GLU A 82 -11.26 -12.22 6.01
CA GLU A 82 -10.88 -12.92 7.24
C GLU A 82 -11.14 -14.42 7.15
N ALA A 83 -12.28 -14.83 6.60
CA ALA A 83 -12.59 -16.24 6.38
C ALA A 83 -11.62 -16.90 5.39
N HIS A 84 -11.27 -16.21 4.29
CA HIS A 84 -10.27 -16.66 3.33
C HIS A 84 -8.89 -16.85 3.97
N TYR A 85 -8.38 -15.86 4.71
CA TYR A 85 -7.10 -15.96 5.40
C TYR A 85 -7.10 -17.06 6.46
N ASN A 86 -8.18 -17.23 7.24
CA ASN A 86 -8.31 -18.33 8.18
C ASN A 86 -8.20 -19.69 7.49
N GLU A 87 -8.85 -19.87 6.33
CA GLU A 87 -8.78 -21.10 5.57
C GLU A 87 -7.33 -21.40 5.12
N ILE A 88 -6.67 -20.44 4.46
CA ILE A 88 -5.35 -20.69 3.89
C ILE A 88 -4.26 -20.84 4.97
N PHE A 89 -4.35 -20.12 6.08
CA PHE A 89 -3.39 -20.20 7.19
C PHE A 89 -3.54 -21.47 8.04
N THR A 90 -4.71 -22.11 8.02
CA THR A 90 -4.92 -23.39 8.71
C THR A 90 -4.68 -24.59 7.81
N THR A 91 -4.49 -24.39 6.51
CA THR A 91 -4.34 -25.46 5.52
C THR A 91 -2.97 -25.40 4.83
N PHE A 92 -2.94 -25.01 3.57
CA PHE A 92 -1.76 -25.12 2.72
C PHE A 92 -0.72 -24.01 2.91
N LEU A 93 -1.04 -22.93 3.63
CA LEU A 93 -0.08 -21.88 3.97
C LEU A 93 0.29 -21.83 5.46
N LYS A 94 -0.05 -22.86 6.23
CA LYS A 94 0.20 -22.90 7.69
C LYS A 94 1.67 -22.82 8.10
N ASP A 95 2.59 -23.20 7.23
CA ASP A 95 4.04 -23.17 7.43
C ASP A 95 4.69 -22.14 6.48
N ALA A 96 3.89 -21.38 5.75
CA ALA A 96 4.40 -20.45 4.74
C ALA A 96 4.96 -19.18 5.36
N HIS A 97 5.99 -18.66 4.72
CA HIS A 97 6.58 -17.36 5.03
C HIS A 97 6.65 -16.51 3.76
N ARG A 98 6.31 -15.24 3.88
CA ARG A 98 6.25 -14.27 2.79
C ARG A 98 7.23 -13.13 3.06
N THR A 99 7.83 -12.59 1.99
CA THR A 99 8.62 -11.37 2.02
C THR A 99 8.12 -10.45 0.92
N ASP A 100 7.80 -9.22 1.28
CA ASP A 100 7.27 -8.19 0.41
C ASP A 100 8.25 -7.00 0.32
N THR A 101 8.55 -6.56 -0.91
CA THR A 101 9.42 -5.41 -1.15
C THR A 101 8.70 -4.39 -2.01
N VAL A 102 8.44 -3.21 -1.46
CA VAL A 102 7.82 -2.12 -2.21
C VAL A 102 8.73 -1.69 -3.36
N ARG A 103 8.28 -1.93 -4.59
CA ARG A 103 8.97 -1.55 -5.83
C ARG A 103 8.71 -0.09 -6.18
N SER A 104 7.43 0.32 -6.13
CA SER A 104 7.02 1.68 -6.48
C SER A 104 5.76 2.11 -5.74
N ILE A 105 5.62 3.41 -5.50
CA ILE A 105 4.40 4.05 -5.03
C ILE A 105 4.08 5.17 -6.00
N ARG A 106 2.86 5.16 -6.56
CA ARG A 106 2.38 6.18 -7.46
C ARG A 106 1.10 6.79 -6.91
N PHE A 107 1.15 8.02 -6.48
CA PHE A 107 -0.04 8.77 -6.08
C PHE A 107 -0.91 9.09 -7.30
N LEU A 108 -2.16 8.70 -7.25
CA LEU A 108 -3.19 9.00 -8.25
C LEU A 108 -3.94 10.28 -7.86
N THR A 109 -4.15 10.44 -6.56
CA THR A 109 -4.64 11.66 -5.89
C THR A 109 -3.91 11.82 -4.56
N PRO A 110 -4.09 12.90 -3.78
CA PRO A 110 -3.55 13.02 -2.44
C PRO A 110 -4.01 11.93 -1.45
N GLU A 111 -5.12 11.24 -1.75
CA GLU A 111 -5.74 10.21 -0.89
C GLU A 111 -5.75 8.82 -1.52
N ILE A 112 -5.25 8.65 -2.76
CA ILE A 112 -5.26 7.35 -3.46
C ILE A 112 -3.88 7.11 -4.07
N ALA A 113 -3.31 5.93 -3.82
CA ALA A 113 -2.06 5.52 -4.46
C ALA A 113 -2.14 4.07 -4.99
N SER A 114 -1.41 3.82 -6.09
CA SER A 114 -1.06 2.48 -6.54
C SER A 114 0.31 2.11 -5.99
N VAL A 115 0.43 0.88 -5.47
CA VAL A 115 1.66 0.36 -4.86
C VAL A 115 2.00 -0.95 -5.54
N ASP A 116 3.16 -1.02 -6.21
CA ASP A 116 3.70 -2.26 -6.74
C ASP A 116 4.67 -2.87 -5.74
N ILE A 117 4.52 -4.17 -5.48
CA ILE A 117 5.25 -4.91 -4.46
C ILE A 117 5.79 -6.20 -5.08
N ASP A 118 7.10 -6.40 -5.03
CA ASP A 118 7.69 -7.70 -5.33
C ASP A 118 7.49 -8.60 -4.13
N TRP A 119 6.90 -9.79 -4.35
CA TRP A 119 6.70 -10.75 -3.28
C TRP A 119 7.42 -12.09 -3.55
N GLN A 120 7.82 -12.74 -2.48
CA GLN A 120 8.34 -14.09 -2.47
C GLN A 120 7.68 -14.89 -1.34
N MET A 121 7.44 -16.18 -1.56
CA MET A 121 6.82 -17.07 -0.57
C MET A 121 7.50 -18.44 -0.57
N THR A 122 7.76 -18.94 0.62
CA THR A 122 8.35 -20.26 0.89
C THR A 122 7.46 -21.03 1.87
N GLY A 123 7.67 -22.34 2.02
CA GLY A 123 7.00 -23.16 3.03
C GLY A 123 5.53 -23.48 2.75
N ALA A 124 5.01 -23.10 1.59
CA ALA A 124 3.65 -23.48 1.20
C ALA A 124 3.54 -24.99 0.97
N ARG A 125 2.32 -25.53 1.15
CA ARG A 125 1.98 -26.92 0.90
C ARG A 125 1.05 -27.04 -0.30
N THR A 126 1.14 -28.15 -1.01
CA THR A 126 0.14 -28.56 -2.00
C THR A 126 -1.11 -29.10 -1.28
N ARG A 127 -2.24 -29.24 -2.01
CA ARG A 127 -3.48 -29.78 -1.41
C ARG A 127 -3.35 -31.20 -0.87
N ASP A 128 -2.39 -31.99 -1.37
CA ASP A 128 -2.06 -33.32 -0.88
C ASP A 128 -0.98 -33.33 0.23
N GLY A 129 -0.66 -32.13 0.77
CA GLY A 129 0.20 -31.94 1.94
C GLY A 129 1.71 -32.00 1.69
N LYS A 130 2.15 -32.11 0.42
CA LYS A 130 3.57 -32.10 0.05
C LYS A 130 4.10 -30.65 0.03
N ASP A 131 5.43 -30.50 0.05
CA ASP A 131 6.06 -29.21 -0.13
C ASP A 131 5.75 -28.65 -1.51
N ALA A 132 5.23 -27.44 -1.56
CA ALA A 132 5.06 -26.70 -2.81
C ALA A 132 6.35 -25.95 -3.18
N PRO A 133 6.63 -25.73 -4.47
CA PRO A 133 7.74 -24.90 -4.89
C PRO A 133 7.65 -23.48 -4.31
N ASN A 134 8.81 -22.88 -4.04
CA ASN A 134 8.86 -21.46 -3.71
C ASN A 134 8.25 -20.63 -4.84
N ARG A 135 7.51 -19.61 -4.50
CA ARG A 135 6.78 -18.75 -5.43
C ARG A 135 7.25 -17.30 -5.29
N LYS A 136 7.14 -16.58 -6.36
CA LYS A 136 7.37 -15.13 -6.41
C LYS A 136 6.46 -14.48 -7.45
N GLY A 137 6.31 -13.20 -7.37
CA GLY A 137 5.48 -12.47 -8.33
C GLY A 137 5.44 -10.98 -8.07
N LEU A 138 4.47 -10.35 -8.71
CA LEU A 138 4.12 -8.95 -8.53
C LEU A 138 2.75 -8.87 -7.86
N LEU A 139 2.65 -8.00 -6.88
CA LEU A 139 1.42 -7.62 -6.23
C LEU A 139 1.20 -6.14 -6.47
N THR A 140 0.02 -5.78 -6.92
CA THR A 140 -0.40 -4.39 -7.06
C THR A 140 -1.55 -4.11 -6.11
N TRP A 141 -1.35 -3.13 -5.23
CA TRP A 141 -2.40 -2.59 -4.38
C TRP A 141 -2.89 -1.26 -4.91
N VAL A 142 -4.18 -0.99 -4.73
CA VAL A 142 -4.71 0.37 -4.63
C VAL A 142 -4.97 0.62 -3.15
N VAL A 143 -4.34 1.66 -2.60
CA VAL A 143 -4.53 2.05 -1.20
C VAL A 143 -5.21 3.40 -1.13
N THR A 144 -6.09 3.57 -0.13
CA THR A 144 -6.81 4.82 0.13
C THR A 144 -6.52 5.33 1.53
N LYS A 145 -6.37 6.64 1.64
CA LYS A 145 -6.16 7.34 2.91
C LYS A 145 -7.49 7.60 3.57
N GLN A 146 -7.67 7.08 4.76
CA GLN A 146 -8.89 7.27 5.56
C GLN A 146 -8.91 8.65 6.23
N HIS A 147 -10.06 9.08 6.72
CA HIS A 147 -10.20 10.34 7.48
C HIS A 147 -9.31 10.39 8.73
N SER A 148 -8.96 9.24 9.31
CA SER A 148 -7.99 9.13 10.40
C SER A 148 -6.55 9.44 9.98
N GLY A 149 -6.27 9.48 8.68
CA GLY A 149 -4.93 9.59 8.10
C GLY A 149 -4.26 8.24 7.82
N GLN A 150 -4.87 7.13 8.23
CA GLN A 150 -4.38 5.77 7.97
C GLN A 150 -4.55 5.39 6.49
N TRP A 151 -3.55 4.75 5.90
CA TRP A 151 -3.64 4.13 4.58
C TRP A 151 -4.14 2.70 4.71
N MET A 152 -5.15 2.32 3.91
CA MET A 152 -5.75 1.00 3.92
C MET A 152 -5.88 0.45 2.50
N ILE A 153 -5.88 -0.88 2.36
CA ILE A 153 -5.96 -1.57 1.08
C ILE A 153 -7.41 -1.52 0.58
N THR A 154 -7.61 -0.97 -0.62
CA THR A 154 -8.92 -0.98 -1.31
C THR A 154 -8.98 -2.10 -2.34
N ILE A 155 -7.88 -2.32 -3.08
CA ILE A 155 -7.78 -3.39 -4.08
C ILE A 155 -6.44 -4.09 -3.89
N TYR A 156 -6.48 -5.41 -3.88
CA TYR A 156 -5.33 -6.30 -3.89
C TYR A 156 -5.40 -7.18 -5.14
N HIS A 157 -4.37 -7.11 -5.97
CA HIS A 157 -4.26 -7.96 -7.15
C HIS A 157 -2.87 -8.60 -7.23
N GLU A 158 -2.82 -9.93 -7.18
CA GLU A 158 -1.57 -10.70 -7.16
C GLU A 158 -1.39 -11.51 -8.43
N SER A 159 -0.18 -11.48 -8.99
CA SER A 159 0.29 -12.36 -10.05
C SER A 159 1.54 -13.14 -9.61
N ALA A 160 1.71 -14.38 -10.12
CA ALA A 160 2.89 -15.20 -9.91
C ALA A 160 3.58 -15.54 -11.25
N PHE A 161 4.91 -15.70 -11.24
CA PHE A 161 5.72 -16.11 -12.40
C PHE A 161 6.97 -16.88 -11.98
#